data_388f4f9a65abe35171769c9b7b3c1496
#
_entry.id   388f4f9a65abe35171769c9b7b3c1496
#
_cell.length_a   1.000
_cell.length_b   1.000
_cell.length_c   1.000
_cell.angle_alpha   90.00
_cell.angle_beta   90.00
_cell.angle_gamma   90.00
#
_symmetry.space_group_name_H-M   'P 1'
#
loop_
_entity.id
_entity.type
_entity.pdbx_description
1 polymer ?
#
loop_
_entity_poly.entity_id
_entity_poly.type
_entity_poly.pdbx_seq_one_letter_code
_entity_poly.pdbx_strand_id
1 'polypeptide(L)'
;VYKRQVFGCTPQKEVLYLLFNSIMTLLRGGAVDPLSVIIQILATLVIVFLALPLHELAHGWVAYKLGDPTAKYEGRLTLNPLASIDPMGAMFLLLFGIGWAKPVPIDSRYFKNPRSGVALTSLAGPAANLLASYVGCVIYYAIAAFAPYNAFVHYILLFFSYFSFINAVLA
;
A
#
# COMPACT_ATOMS: atom_id res chain seq x y z
N VAL A 1 7.35 -33.99 3.27
CA VAL A 1 5.89 -33.80 3.49
C VAL A 1 5.56 -32.33 3.79
N TYR A 2 6.47 -31.57 4.40
CA TYR A 2 6.22 -30.16 4.80
C TYR A 2 6.23 -29.13 3.63
N LYS A 3 6.93 -29.41 2.52
CA LYS A 3 7.02 -28.47 1.37
C LYS A 3 5.71 -28.32 0.57
N ARG A 4 4.72 -29.20 0.71
CA ARG A 4 3.45 -29.10 -0.06
C ARG A 4 2.39 -28.22 0.61
N GLN A 5 2.49 -27.90 1.89
CA GLN A 5 1.49 -27.05 2.56
C GLN A 5 1.69 -25.54 2.34
N VAL A 6 2.89 -25.11 1.94
CA VAL A 6 3.19 -23.68 1.69
C VAL A 6 2.52 -23.15 0.41
N PHE A 7 2.23 -24.02 -0.55
CA PHE A 7 1.59 -23.64 -1.83
C PHE A 7 0.05 -23.76 -1.86
N GLY A 8 -0.56 -24.26 -0.78
CA GLY A 8 -2.02 -24.50 -0.71
C GLY A 8 -2.80 -23.42 0.05
N CYS A 9 -2.13 -22.40 0.58
CA CYS A 9 -2.83 -21.31 1.24
C CYS A 9 -3.24 -20.28 0.19
N THR A 10 -4.51 -20.22 -0.14
CA THR A 10 -5.11 -19.14 -0.90
C THR A 10 -5.20 -17.89 0.03
N PRO A 11 -4.26 -16.94 -0.04
CA PRO A 11 -4.28 -15.75 0.82
C PRO A 11 -5.45 -14.83 0.50
N GLN A 12 -6.14 -15.09 -0.59
CA GLN A 12 -7.03 -14.15 -1.26
C GLN A 12 -8.29 -13.76 -0.49
N LYS A 13 -8.76 -14.58 0.46
CA LYS A 13 -9.98 -14.26 1.22
C LYS A 13 -9.72 -13.62 2.59
N GLU A 14 -8.53 -13.80 3.15
CA GLU A 14 -8.22 -13.32 4.50
C GLU A 14 -7.66 -11.90 4.53
N VAL A 15 -7.08 -11.44 3.42
CA VAL A 15 -6.39 -10.15 3.35
C VAL A 15 -7.33 -8.97 3.09
N LEU A 16 -8.51 -9.23 2.51
CA LEU A 16 -9.43 -8.18 2.06
C LEU A 16 -10.07 -7.37 3.19
N TYR A 17 -10.11 -7.91 4.42
CA TYR A 17 -10.75 -7.25 5.57
C TYR A 17 -9.83 -7.31 6.79
N LEU A 18 -8.70 -6.66 6.73
CA LEU A 18 -7.63 -6.61 7.74
C LEU A 18 -8.11 -6.80 9.20
N LEU A 19 -8.22 -5.72 9.96
CA LEU A 19 -8.68 -5.78 11.35
C LEU A 19 -10.15 -6.20 11.47
N PHE A 20 -11.00 -5.87 10.48
CA PHE A 20 -12.41 -6.24 10.52
C PHE A 20 -12.61 -7.76 10.62
N ASN A 21 -11.89 -8.56 9.84
CA ASN A 21 -11.96 -10.03 9.95
C ASN A 21 -11.45 -10.54 11.29
N SER A 22 -10.38 -9.96 11.81
CA SER A 22 -9.85 -10.31 13.12
C SER A 22 -10.88 -10.02 14.22
N ILE A 23 -11.51 -8.85 14.19
CA ILE A 23 -12.59 -8.45 15.12
C ILE A 23 -13.79 -9.39 14.98
N MET A 24 -14.25 -9.67 13.75
CA MET A 24 -15.39 -10.57 13.52
C MET A 24 -15.10 -11.99 13.93
N THR A 25 -13.86 -12.47 13.78
CA THR A 25 -13.44 -13.79 14.26
C THR A 25 -13.48 -13.86 15.77
N LEU A 26 -12.99 -12.84 16.47
CA LEU A 26 -13.09 -12.75 17.94
C LEU A 26 -14.53 -12.71 18.42
N LEU A 27 -15.41 -11.91 17.77
CA LEU A 27 -16.83 -11.84 18.12
C LEU A 27 -17.58 -13.17 17.92
N ARG A 28 -17.10 -13.99 16.99
CA ARG A 28 -17.64 -15.35 16.73
C ARG A 28 -17.03 -16.42 17.65
N GLY A 29 -16.20 -16.03 18.63
CA GLY A 29 -15.53 -16.95 19.55
C GLY A 29 -14.35 -17.72 18.95
N GLY A 30 -13.85 -17.26 17.78
CA GLY A 30 -12.64 -17.82 17.16
C GLY A 30 -11.35 -17.30 17.80
N ALA A 31 -10.26 -18.06 17.68
CA ALA A 31 -8.93 -17.61 18.08
C ALA A 31 -8.28 -16.79 16.98
N VAL A 32 -7.68 -15.68 17.34
CA VAL A 32 -6.87 -14.83 16.45
C VAL A 32 -5.45 -14.80 17.02
N ASP A 33 -4.45 -15.00 16.16
CA ASP A 33 -3.06 -14.84 16.55
C ASP A 33 -2.74 -13.34 16.75
N PRO A 34 -2.45 -12.89 17.99
CA PRO A 34 -2.21 -11.48 18.27
C PRO A 34 -1.02 -10.91 17.48
N LEU A 35 -0.01 -11.74 17.21
CA LEU A 35 1.19 -11.30 16.49
C LEU A 35 0.90 -11.05 15.02
N SER A 36 0.05 -11.85 14.39
CA SER A 36 -0.39 -11.61 13.02
C SER A 36 -1.16 -10.29 12.88
N VAL A 37 -1.99 -9.93 13.86
CA VAL A 37 -2.69 -8.63 13.89
C VAL A 37 -1.70 -7.48 14.01
N ILE A 38 -0.69 -7.60 14.88
CA ILE A 38 0.37 -6.59 15.00
C ILE A 38 1.11 -6.40 13.68
N ILE A 39 1.46 -7.48 12.98
CA ILE A 39 2.13 -7.42 11.68
C ILE A 39 1.25 -6.73 10.62
N GLN A 40 -0.05 -7.01 10.61
CA GLN A 40 -1.00 -6.31 9.72
C GLN A 40 -1.05 -4.81 10.00
N ILE A 41 -1.13 -4.41 11.26
CA ILE A 41 -1.10 -3.01 11.67
C ILE A 41 0.21 -2.35 11.24
N LEU A 42 1.35 -2.99 11.48
CA LEU A 42 2.66 -2.48 11.07
C LEU A 42 2.75 -2.31 9.55
N ALA A 43 2.30 -3.30 8.77
CA ALA A 43 2.27 -3.19 7.30
C ALA A 43 1.40 -2.02 6.85
N THR A 44 0.21 -1.85 7.44
CA THR A 44 -0.69 -0.73 7.14
C THR A 44 -0.06 0.61 7.49
N LEU A 45 0.61 0.72 8.64
CA LEU A 45 1.33 1.94 9.02
C LEU A 45 2.44 2.28 8.02
N VAL A 46 3.22 1.29 7.55
CA VAL A 46 4.23 1.52 6.51
C VAL A 46 3.58 2.03 5.22
N ILE A 47 2.42 1.52 4.84
CA ILE A 47 1.70 1.98 3.66
C ILE A 47 1.20 3.42 3.85
N VAL A 48 0.58 3.74 4.97
CA VAL A 48 0.06 5.08 5.26
C VAL A 48 1.19 6.12 5.32
N PHE A 49 2.32 5.78 5.95
CA PHE A 49 3.42 6.73 6.16
C PHE A 49 4.46 6.76 5.04
N LEU A 50 4.49 5.77 4.16
CA LEU A 50 5.49 5.69 3.09
C LEU A 50 4.84 5.51 1.71
N ALA A 51 3.99 4.50 1.51
CA ALA A 51 3.47 4.18 0.19
C ALA A 51 2.47 5.24 -0.31
N LEU A 52 1.54 5.72 0.54
CA LEU A 52 0.62 6.79 0.16
C LEU A 52 1.34 8.10 -0.15
N PRO A 53 2.30 8.60 0.66
CA PRO A 53 3.08 9.78 0.28
C PRO A 53 3.86 9.62 -1.02
N LEU A 54 4.39 8.44 -1.31
CA LEU A 54 5.06 8.13 -2.57
C LEU A 54 4.10 8.16 -3.76
N HIS A 55 2.89 7.61 -3.59
CA HIS A 55 1.81 7.63 -4.57
C HIS A 55 1.44 9.08 -4.93
N GLU A 56 1.16 9.91 -3.93
CA GLU A 56 0.82 11.32 -4.12
C GLU A 56 2.00 12.13 -4.71
N LEU A 57 3.22 11.87 -4.22
CA LEU A 57 4.42 12.47 -4.77
C LEU A 57 4.60 12.11 -6.26
N ALA A 58 4.32 10.88 -6.66
CA ALA A 58 4.42 10.44 -8.06
C ALA A 58 3.46 11.25 -8.95
N HIS A 59 2.19 11.43 -8.53
CA HIS A 59 1.25 12.31 -9.24
C HIS A 59 1.80 13.74 -9.39
N GLY A 60 2.18 14.36 -8.28
CA GLY A 60 2.69 15.73 -8.29
C GLY A 60 3.99 15.90 -9.07
N TRP A 61 4.90 14.93 -9.00
CA TRP A 61 6.17 14.96 -9.71
C TRP A 61 5.99 14.85 -11.23
N VAL A 62 5.11 13.96 -11.69
CA VAL A 62 4.79 13.83 -13.12
C VAL A 62 4.09 15.09 -13.62
N ALA A 63 3.11 15.64 -12.88
CA ALA A 63 2.48 16.91 -13.21
C ALA A 63 3.50 18.04 -13.37
N TYR A 64 4.42 18.16 -12.39
CA TYR A 64 5.50 19.15 -12.44
C TYR A 64 6.41 18.98 -13.65
N LYS A 65 6.79 17.76 -14.02
CA LYS A 65 7.59 17.47 -15.21
C LYS A 65 6.86 17.79 -16.52
N LEU A 66 5.53 17.70 -16.51
CA LEU A 66 4.69 18.04 -17.67
C LEU A 66 4.35 19.55 -17.74
N GLY A 67 4.82 20.34 -16.78
CA GLY A 67 4.73 21.79 -16.80
C GLY A 67 3.78 22.41 -15.78
N ASP A 68 3.12 21.62 -14.95
CA ASP A 68 2.23 22.10 -13.88
C ASP A 68 3.00 22.33 -12.57
N PRO A 69 3.24 23.58 -12.13
CA PRO A 69 3.95 23.87 -10.90
C PRO A 69 3.05 23.87 -9.64
N THR A 70 1.76 23.61 -9.78
CA THR A 70 0.76 23.79 -8.71
C THR A 70 1.12 22.99 -7.46
N ALA A 71 1.38 21.70 -7.60
CA ALA A 71 1.78 20.84 -6.50
C ALA A 71 3.06 21.31 -5.80
N LYS A 72 4.00 21.91 -6.53
CA LYS A 72 5.23 22.47 -5.97
C LYS A 72 4.96 23.72 -5.15
N TYR A 73 4.15 24.65 -5.65
CA TYR A 73 3.81 25.90 -4.96
C TYR A 73 2.99 25.65 -3.69
N GLU A 74 2.17 24.60 -3.67
CA GLU A 74 1.42 24.20 -2.49
C GLU A 74 2.21 23.32 -1.50
N GLY A 75 3.52 23.11 -1.74
CA GLY A 75 4.39 22.31 -0.88
C GLY A 75 4.02 20.81 -0.84
N ARG A 76 3.32 20.33 -1.89
CA ARG A 76 2.83 18.94 -1.98
C ARG A 76 3.86 17.99 -2.58
N LEU A 77 4.96 18.48 -3.17
CA LEU A 77 6.09 17.66 -3.64
C LEU A 77 7.00 17.28 -2.46
N THR A 78 6.48 16.50 -1.54
CA THR A 78 7.17 16.10 -0.33
C THR A 78 6.85 14.65 0.05
N LEU A 79 7.81 13.98 0.70
CA LEU A 79 7.60 12.68 1.34
C LEU A 79 7.06 12.82 2.77
N ASN A 80 6.75 14.04 3.23
CA ASN A 80 6.15 14.22 4.55
C ASN A 80 4.75 13.57 4.58
N PRO A 81 4.56 12.49 5.35
CA PRO A 81 3.29 11.77 5.37
C PRO A 81 2.13 12.64 5.83
N LEU A 82 2.36 13.62 6.72
CA LEU A 82 1.32 14.52 7.23
C LEU A 82 0.71 15.40 6.13
N ALA A 83 1.44 15.65 5.04
CA ALA A 83 0.90 16.38 3.89
C ALA A 83 -0.09 15.55 3.08
N SER A 84 0.05 14.23 3.04
CA SER A 84 -0.72 13.31 2.20
C SER A 84 -1.77 12.53 2.97
N ILE A 85 -1.66 12.41 4.30
CA ILE A 85 -2.61 11.64 5.10
C ILE A 85 -3.95 12.38 5.23
N ASP A 86 -5.02 11.68 4.89
CA ASP A 86 -6.37 11.97 5.34
C ASP A 86 -6.68 11.06 6.55
N PRO A 87 -7.00 11.60 7.74
CA PRO A 87 -7.22 10.78 8.93
C PRO A 87 -8.35 9.77 8.78
N MET A 88 -9.43 10.15 8.06
CA MET A 88 -10.56 9.27 7.81
C MET A 88 -10.17 8.17 6.82
N GLY A 89 -9.49 8.51 5.73
CA GLY A 89 -8.98 7.56 4.75
C GLY A 89 -7.99 6.56 5.36
N ALA A 90 -7.10 7.02 6.25
CA ALA A 90 -6.18 6.16 6.98
C ALA A 90 -6.90 5.20 7.95
N MET A 91 -7.94 5.68 8.65
CA MET A 91 -8.76 4.84 9.53
C MET A 91 -9.51 3.76 8.73
N PHE A 92 -10.09 4.11 7.58
CA PHE A 92 -10.76 3.14 6.71
C PHE A 92 -9.78 2.11 6.14
N LEU A 93 -8.56 2.54 5.76
CA LEU A 93 -7.53 1.62 5.31
C LEU A 93 -7.13 0.62 6.40
N LEU A 94 -7.02 1.09 7.64
CA LEU A 94 -6.69 0.23 8.79
C LEU A 94 -7.79 -0.81 9.09
N LEU A 95 -9.06 -0.37 9.07
CA LEU A 95 -10.19 -1.22 9.46
C LEU A 95 -10.63 -2.16 8.33
N PHE A 96 -10.68 -1.67 7.11
CA PHE A 96 -11.32 -2.35 5.98
C PHE A 96 -10.37 -2.69 4.83
N GLY A 97 -9.10 -2.23 4.89
CA GLY A 97 -8.13 -2.41 3.80
C GLY A 97 -8.40 -1.52 2.59
N ILE A 98 -9.34 -0.59 2.68
CA ILE A 98 -9.68 0.39 1.64
C ILE A 98 -9.57 1.77 2.27
N GLY A 99 -8.81 2.66 1.64
CA GLY A 99 -8.63 4.02 2.15
C GLY A 99 -8.28 4.99 1.03
N TRP A 100 -8.12 6.25 1.39
CA TRP A 100 -7.73 7.31 0.47
C TRP A 100 -6.75 8.27 1.14
N ALA A 101 -6.00 8.97 0.32
CA ALA A 101 -5.10 10.04 0.71
C ALA A 101 -5.69 11.40 0.37
N LYS A 102 -5.08 12.46 0.87
CA LYS A 102 -5.37 13.84 0.46
C LYS A 102 -4.82 14.06 -0.95
N PRO A 103 -5.65 14.27 -1.98
CA PRO A 103 -5.19 14.35 -3.36
C PRO A 103 -4.23 15.53 -3.58
N VAL A 104 -3.26 15.33 -4.45
CA VAL A 104 -2.37 16.39 -4.91
C VAL A 104 -3.12 17.29 -5.92
N PRO A 105 -3.09 18.62 -5.74
CA PRO A 105 -3.72 19.53 -6.68
C PRO A 105 -2.98 19.56 -8.03
N ILE A 106 -3.75 19.47 -9.11
CA ILE A 106 -3.27 19.45 -10.48
C ILE A 106 -4.08 20.44 -11.30
N ASP A 107 -3.41 21.31 -12.07
CA ASP A 107 -4.04 22.23 -12.99
C ASP A 107 -3.68 21.89 -14.44
N SER A 108 -4.63 21.30 -15.14
CA SER A 108 -4.46 20.85 -16.53
C SER A 108 -4.17 21.96 -17.53
N ARG A 109 -4.39 23.24 -17.18
CA ARG A 109 -4.11 24.41 -18.02
C ARG A 109 -2.62 24.61 -18.29
N TYR A 110 -1.76 24.11 -17.42
CA TYR A 110 -0.30 24.18 -17.57
C TYR A 110 0.26 23.10 -18.51
N PHE A 111 -0.50 22.06 -18.84
CA PHE A 111 -0.02 21.01 -19.72
C PHE A 111 -0.04 21.44 -21.19
N LYS A 112 1.03 21.15 -21.93
CA LYS A 112 1.07 21.36 -23.39
C LYS A 112 -0.06 20.61 -24.11
N ASN A 113 -0.40 19.41 -23.63
CA ASN A 113 -1.55 18.63 -24.06
C ASN A 113 -2.34 18.22 -22.82
N PRO A 114 -3.46 18.88 -22.47
CA PRO A 114 -4.20 18.63 -21.26
C PRO A 114 -4.68 17.18 -21.11
N ARG A 115 -5.15 16.55 -22.19
CA ARG A 115 -5.66 15.17 -22.16
C ARG A 115 -4.57 14.16 -21.79
N SER A 116 -3.44 14.23 -22.51
CA SER A 116 -2.29 13.35 -22.24
C SER A 116 -1.65 13.66 -20.88
N GLY A 117 -1.56 14.95 -20.52
CA GLY A 117 -1.00 15.38 -19.25
C GLY A 117 -1.78 14.83 -18.07
N VAL A 118 -3.11 14.97 -18.07
CA VAL A 118 -3.97 14.41 -17.03
C VAL A 118 -3.84 12.89 -16.98
N ALA A 119 -3.89 12.19 -18.13
CA ALA A 119 -3.80 10.73 -18.18
C ALA A 119 -2.46 10.23 -17.60
N LEU A 120 -1.33 10.80 -18.01
CA LEU A 120 0.00 10.42 -17.50
C LEU A 120 0.13 10.69 -16.00
N THR A 121 -0.35 11.85 -15.57
CA THR A 121 -0.32 12.22 -14.15
C THR A 121 -1.19 11.26 -13.32
N SER A 122 -2.39 10.92 -13.79
CA SER A 122 -3.29 9.99 -13.09
C SER A 122 -2.72 8.56 -12.99
N LEU A 123 -1.96 8.10 -13.98
CA LEU A 123 -1.31 6.79 -13.96
C LEU A 123 -0.06 6.72 -13.07
N ALA A 124 0.52 7.86 -12.70
CA ALA A 124 1.78 7.89 -11.96
C ALA A 124 1.68 7.28 -10.55
N GLY A 125 0.61 7.59 -9.82
CA GLY A 125 0.36 7.02 -8.49
C GLY A 125 0.16 5.51 -8.52
N PRO A 126 -0.82 5.01 -9.32
CA PRO A 126 -0.98 3.57 -9.56
C PRO A 126 0.31 2.86 -9.93
N ALA A 127 1.10 3.42 -10.86
CA ALA A 127 2.38 2.84 -11.27
C ALA A 127 3.38 2.75 -10.11
N ALA A 128 3.43 3.76 -9.23
CA ALA A 128 4.29 3.74 -8.05
C ALA A 128 3.88 2.63 -7.08
N ASN A 129 2.58 2.44 -6.84
CA ASN A 129 2.06 1.37 -5.98
C ASN A 129 2.28 -0.01 -6.60
N LEU A 130 2.09 -0.19 -7.90
CA LEU A 130 2.41 -1.46 -8.58
C LEU A 130 3.89 -1.81 -8.45
N LEU A 131 4.77 -0.81 -8.58
CA LEU A 131 6.20 -1.02 -8.39
C LEU A 131 6.52 -1.42 -6.94
N ALA A 132 5.91 -0.76 -5.96
CA ALA A 132 6.07 -1.10 -4.55
C ALA A 132 5.56 -2.53 -4.25
N SER A 133 4.40 -2.90 -4.80
CA SER A 133 3.85 -4.25 -4.71
C SER A 133 4.81 -5.28 -5.31
N TYR A 134 5.32 -5.01 -6.51
CA TYR A 134 6.28 -5.90 -7.18
C TYR A 134 7.57 -6.10 -6.36
N VAL A 135 8.15 -5.01 -5.84
CA VAL A 135 9.33 -5.07 -4.96
C VAL A 135 9.04 -5.91 -3.72
N GLY A 136 7.89 -5.71 -3.09
CA GLY A 136 7.45 -6.52 -1.94
C GLY A 136 7.34 -8.00 -2.27
N CYS A 137 6.76 -8.35 -3.43
CA CYS A 137 6.69 -9.73 -3.91
C CYS A 137 8.09 -10.34 -4.14
N VAL A 138 9.01 -9.60 -4.77
CA VAL A 138 10.38 -10.08 -5.00
C VAL A 138 11.08 -10.38 -3.67
N ILE A 139 10.95 -9.48 -2.68
CA ILE A 139 11.52 -9.70 -1.34
C ILE A 139 10.87 -10.91 -0.67
N TYR A 140 9.55 -11.05 -0.74
CA TYR A 140 8.81 -12.20 -0.21
C TYR A 140 9.37 -13.51 -0.78
N TYR A 141 9.44 -13.64 -2.10
CA TYR A 141 9.92 -14.86 -2.75
C TYR A 141 11.41 -15.13 -2.50
N ALA A 142 12.24 -14.08 -2.44
CA ALA A 142 13.64 -14.22 -2.09
C ALA A 142 13.81 -14.80 -0.66
N ILE A 143 13.10 -14.25 0.32
CA ILE A 143 13.12 -14.75 1.70
C ILE A 143 12.59 -16.19 1.76
N ALA A 144 11.47 -16.47 1.09
CA ALA A 144 10.88 -17.81 1.07
C ALA A 144 11.79 -18.88 0.42
N ALA A 145 12.62 -18.48 -0.53
CA ALA A 145 13.52 -19.38 -1.22
C ALA A 145 14.82 -19.66 -0.45
N PHE A 146 15.37 -18.65 0.24
CA PHE A 146 16.73 -18.72 0.79
C PHE A 146 16.78 -18.76 2.32
N ALA A 147 15.76 -18.27 3.02
CA ALA A 147 15.76 -18.29 4.48
C ALA A 147 15.25 -19.61 5.05
N PRO A 148 15.89 -20.14 6.12
CA PRO A 148 15.34 -21.29 6.83
C PRO A 148 14.01 -20.92 7.51
N TYR A 149 12.99 -21.76 7.30
CA TYR A 149 11.67 -21.48 7.85
C TYR A 149 11.67 -21.59 9.37
N ASN A 150 11.31 -20.49 10.03
CA ASN A 150 11.10 -20.41 11.47
C ASN A 150 9.99 -19.36 11.76
N ALA A 151 9.59 -19.22 13.04
CA ALA A 151 8.53 -18.28 13.42
C ALA A 151 8.83 -16.83 13.00
N PHE A 152 10.06 -16.37 13.13
CA PHE A 152 10.45 -15.01 12.72
C PHE A 152 10.31 -14.81 11.21
N VAL A 153 10.82 -15.75 10.39
CA VAL A 153 10.69 -15.72 8.93
C VAL A 153 9.22 -15.76 8.52
N HIS A 154 8.38 -16.55 9.20
CA HIS A 154 6.93 -16.57 8.95
C HIS A 154 6.32 -15.17 9.04
N TYR A 155 6.60 -14.40 10.10
CA TYR A 155 6.03 -13.06 10.27
C TYR A 155 6.60 -12.03 9.29
N ILE A 156 7.86 -12.16 8.87
CA ILE A 156 8.41 -11.33 7.80
C ILE A 156 7.70 -11.61 6.47
N LEU A 157 7.47 -12.87 6.14
CA LEU A 157 6.73 -13.25 4.93
C LEU A 157 5.28 -12.73 4.99
N LEU A 158 4.64 -12.82 6.16
CA LEU A 158 3.31 -12.26 6.39
C LEU A 158 3.29 -10.75 6.14
N PHE A 159 4.26 -10.01 6.68
CA PHE A 159 4.39 -8.56 6.45
C PHE A 159 4.49 -8.23 4.96
N PHE A 160 5.40 -8.85 4.21
CA PHE A 160 5.57 -8.57 2.78
C PHE A 160 4.37 -9.02 1.94
N SER A 161 3.66 -10.06 2.35
CA SER A 161 2.40 -10.47 1.73
C SER A 161 1.34 -9.37 1.87
N TYR A 162 1.10 -8.84 3.07
CA TYR A 162 0.17 -7.74 3.31
C TYR A 162 0.60 -6.45 2.59
N PHE A 163 1.87 -6.10 2.69
CA PHE A 163 2.42 -4.92 2.04
C PHE A 163 2.19 -4.95 0.52
N SER A 164 2.53 -6.06 -0.13
CA SER A 164 2.37 -6.22 -1.57
C SER A 164 0.90 -6.19 -1.98
N PHE A 165 0.05 -6.91 -1.25
CA PHE A 165 -1.38 -6.96 -1.55
C PHE A 165 -2.05 -5.58 -1.45
N ILE A 166 -1.84 -4.85 -0.35
CA ILE A 166 -2.48 -3.54 -0.17
C ILE A 166 -1.99 -2.55 -1.22
N ASN A 167 -0.68 -2.55 -1.55
CA ASN A 167 -0.17 -1.70 -2.64
C ASN A 167 -0.79 -2.06 -4.00
N ALA A 168 -1.02 -3.34 -4.28
CA ALA A 168 -1.72 -3.76 -5.50
C ALA A 168 -3.19 -3.32 -5.54
N VAL A 169 -3.87 -3.29 -4.38
CA VAL A 169 -5.28 -2.81 -4.27
C VAL A 169 -5.36 -1.29 -4.39
N LEU A 170 -4.33 -0.56 -3.95
CA LEU A 170 -4.25 0.90 -4.04
C LEU A 170 -3.76 1.40 -5.41
N ALA A 171 -3.37 0.49 -6.31
CA ALA A 171 -2.96 0.82 -7.68
C ALA A 171 -4.16 0.93 -8.62
#